data_8650f1ac2088f482bb37cbe58c9b3624
#
_entry.id   8650f1ac2088f482bb37cbe58c9b3624
#
_cell.length_a   1.000
_cell.length_b   1.000
_cell.length_c   1.000
_cell.angle_alpha   90.00
_cell.angle_beta   90.00
_cell.angle_gamma   90.00
#
_symmetry.space_group_name_H-M   'P 1'
#
loop_
_entity.id
_entity.type
_entity.pdbx_description
1 polymer ?
#
loop_
_entity_poly.entity_id
_entity_poly.type
_entity_poly.pdbx_seq_one_letter_code
_entity_poly.pdbx_strand_id
1 'polypeptide(L)'
;MRRSYLDYAMSVIVARALPDVRDGLKPVHRRILFAMQEAGYTADKPYRKSARVVGDVMGKYHPHGDASIYDALVRMAQPFSMRLPLIDGQGNFGSVDGDPPAAMRYTEARLAPAAGALLAGIDEDTVDFQPNYDESVDEPRVLPAAFPNLLINGAGGIAVGMPRNPIWMMKFPSNSMA
;
A
#
# COMPACT_ATOMS: atom_id res chain seq x y z
N MET A 1 -4.07 32.76 -8.80
CA MET A 1 -4.91 31.56 -9.03
C MET A 1 -4.19 30.43 -9.80
N ARG A 2 -3.59 30.64 -10.99
CA ARG A 2 -2.90 29.57 -11.74
C ARG A 2 -1.75 28.92 -10.96
N ARG A 3 -0.94 29.69 -10.27
CA ARG A 3 0.22 29.17 -9.52
C ARG A 3 -0.22 28.32 -8.32
N SER A 4 -1.21 28.79 -7.56
CA SER A 4 -1.77 28.05 -6.43
C SER A 4 -2.43 26.74 -6.83
N TYR A 5 -3.07 26.68 -8.01
CA TYR A 5 -3.67 25.46 -8.54
C TYR A 5 -2.61 24.46 -8.99
N LEU A 6 -1.53 24.92 -9.63
CA LEU A 6 -0.40 24.07 -10.01
C LEU A 6 0.34 23.52 -8.79
N ASP A 7 0.57 24.35 -7.79
CA ASP A 7 1.21 23.94 -6.54
C ASP A 7 0.37 22.90 -5.80
N TYR A 8 -0.95 23.09 -5.75
CA TYR A 8 -1.88 22.11 -5.19
C TYR A 8 -1.89 20.79 -5.99
N ALA A 9 -2.00 20.87 -7.32
CA ALA A 9 -1.98 19.69 -8.18
C ALA A 9 -0.66 18.94 -8.07
N MET A 10 0.48 19.63 -8.03
CA MET A 10 1.79 19.04 -7.82
C MET A 10 1.91 18.38 -6.45
N SER A 11 1.42 18.98 -5.38
CA SER A 11 1.45 18.40 -4.05
C SER A 11 0.60 17.14 -3.95
N VAL A 12 -0.58 17.12 -4.61
CA VAL A 12 -1.44 15.93 -4.68
C VAL A 12 -0.78 14.81 -5.50
N ILE A 13 -0.14 15.14 -6.63
CA ILE A 13 0.57 14.18 -7.47
C ILE A 13 1.73 13.55 -6.69
N VAL A 14 2.58 14.37 -6.09
CA VAL A 14 3.78 13.91 -5.38
C VAL A 14 3.40 13.18 -4.09
N ALA A 15 2.48 13.72 -3.31
CA ALA A 15 2.15 13.19 -1.99
C ALA A 15 1.18 12.00 -2.01
N ARG A 16 0.40 11.79 -3.06
CA ARG A 16 -0.68 10.79 -3.06
C ARG A 16 -0.61 9.78 -4.21
N ALA A 17 -0.27 10.22 -5.41
CA ALA A 17 -0.41 9.40 -6.63
C ALA A 17 0.86 8.66 -7.01
N LEU A 18 2.04 9.20 -6.69
CA LEU A 18 3.32 8.58 -7.02
C LEU A 18 3.85 7.76 -5.84
N PRO A 19 4.40 6.57 -6.11
CA PRO A 19 5.14 5.83 -5.11
C PRO A 19 6.50 6.50 -4.85
N ASP A 20 7.00 6.38 -3.62
CA ASP A 20 8.37 6.74 -3.30
C ASP A 20 9.33 5.76 -3.97
N VAL A 21 10.40 6.25 -4.57
CA VAL A 21 11.36 5.41 -5.29
C VAL A 21 12.12 4.46 -4.36
N ARG A 22 12.27 4.82 -3.09
CA ARG A 22 13.03 4.06 -2.08
C ARG A 22 12.33 2.78 -1.67
N ASP A 23 11.02 2.82 -1.40
CA ASP A 23 10.23 1.67 -0.95
C ASP A 23 9.17 1.20 -1.97
N GLY A 24 8.98 1.93 -3.07
CA GLY A 24 8.01 1.60 -4.11
C GLY A 24 6.55 1.70 -3.68
N LEU A 25 6.26 2.41 -2.60
CA LEU A 25 4.94 2.47 -1.98
C LEU A 25 4.32 3.86 -2.07
N LYS A 26 3.01 3.89 -2.27
CA LYS A 26 2.21 5.09 -2.02
C LYS A 26 1.94 5.23 -0.52
N PRO A 27 1.61 6.43 -0.03
CA PRO A 27 1.33 6.63 1.39
C PRO A 27 0.30 5.66 1.98
N VAL A 28 -0.80 5.38 1.26
CA VAL A 28 -1.82 4.44 1.75
C VAL A 28 -1.27 3.02 1.93
N HIS A 29 -0.44 2.53 1.01
CA HIS A 29 0.16 1.20 1.11
C HIS A 29 1.13 1.12 2.29
N ARG A 30 1.98 2.13 2.45
CA ARG A 30 2.94 2.22 3.57
C ARG A 30 2.23 2.23 4.91
N ARG A 31 1.18 3.03 5.03
CA ARG A 31 0.36 3.14 6.25
C ARG A 31 -0.34 1.82 6.60
N ILE A 32 -0.84 1.08 5.60
CA ILE A 32 -1.44 -0.24 5.82
C ILE A 32 -0.39 -1.21 6.38
N LEU A 33 0.78 -1.32 5.73
CA LEU A 33 1.83 -2.24 6.16
C LEU A 33 2.36 -1.86 7.55
N PHE A 34 2.58 -0.59 7.81
CA PHE A 34 3.05 -0.10 9.10
C PHE A 34 2.02 -0.35 10.22
N ALA A 35 0.75 -0.01 9.99
CA ALA A 35 -0.31 -0.26 10.96
C ALA A 35 -0.46 -1.74 11.30
N MET A 36 -0.32 -2.63 10.30
CA MET A 36 -0.37 -4.08 10.52
C MET A 36 0.83 -4.57 11.31
N GLN A 37 2.02 -4.03 11.10
CA GLN A 37 3.23 -4.34 11.86
C GLN A 37 3.06 -3.90 13.32
N GLU A 38 2.64 -2.66 13.56
CA GLU A 38 2.38 -2.13 14.91
C GLU A 38 1.32 -2.93 15.68
N ALA A 39 0.29 -3.38 14.98
CA ALA A 39 -0.76 -4.22 15.56
C ALA A 39 -0.35 -5.70 15.73
N GLY A 40 0.85 -6.08 15.29
CA GLY A 40 1.36 -7.44 15.37
C GLY A 40 0.65 -8.44 14.45
N TYR A 41 0.14 -7.99 13.28
CA TYR A 41 -0.50 -8.85 12.27
C TYR A 41 0.53 -9.43 11.29
N THR A 42 1.59 -9.98 11.83
CA THR A 42 2.75 -10.50 11.11
C THR A 42 2.47 -11.87 10.48
N ALA A 43 3.33 -12.31 9.57
CA ALA A 43 3.15 -13.54 8.79
C ALA A 43 3.07 -14.82 9.65
N ASP A 44 3.65 -14.81 10.85
CA ASP A 44 3.64 -15.90 11.82
C ASP A 44 2.40 -15.93 12.72
N LYS A 45 1.55 -14.89 12.65
CA LYS A 45 0.36 -14.75 13.50
C LYS A 45 -0.92 -15.14 12.73
N PRO A 46 -2.01 -15.44 13.47
CA PRO A 46 -3.31 -15.71 12.86
C PRO A 46 -3.82 -14.52 12.03
N TYR A 47 -4.59 -14.82 11.00
CA TYR A 47 -5.30 -13.83 10.20
C TYR A 47 -6.23 -12.96 11.06
N ARG A 48 -6.42 -11.73 10.63
CA ARG A 48 -7.34 -10.77 11.25
C ARG A 48 -8.35 -10.26 10.22
N LYS A 49 -9.56 -9.96 10.66
CA LYS A 49 -10.59 -9.41 9.79
C LYS A 49 -10.08 -8.15 9.09
N SER A 50 -10.25 -8.08 7.77
CA SER A 50 -9.82 -6.93 6.98
C SER A 50 -10.49 -5.64 7.46
N ALA A 51 -11.74 -5.70 7.93
CA ALA A 51 -12.43 -4.56 8.52
C ALA A 51 -11.70 -3.98 9.73
N ARG A 52 -11.04 -4.81 10.55
CA ARG A 52 -10.24 -4.34 11.69
C ARG A 52 -8.98 -3.62 11.20
N VAL A 53 -8.27 -4.21 10.25
CA VAL A 53 -7.09 -3.57 9.64
C VAL A 53 -7.44 -2.20 9.07
N VAL A 54 -8.53 -2.12 8.29
CA VAL A 54 -9.01 -0.86 7.70
C VAL A 54 -9.36 0.17 8.79
N GLY A 55 -10.04 -0.26 9.86
CA GLY A 55 -10.37 0.60 11.00
C GLY A 55 -9.14 1.15 11.71
N ASP A 56 -8.14 0.32 11.97
CA ASP A 56 -6.88 0.73 12.61
C ASP A 56 -6.11 1.75 11.73
N VAL A 57 -6.04 1.50 10.42
CA VAL A 57 -5.39 2.42 9.46
C VAL A 57 -6.13 3.75 9.36
N MET A 58 -7.46 3.72 9.24
CA MET A 58 -8.29 4.91 9.12
C MET A 58 -8.20 5.78 10.39
N GLY A 59 -8.25 5.14 11.55
CA GLY A 59 -8.26 5.85 12.83
C GLY A 59 -6.93 6.50 13.19
N LYS A 60 -5.79 5.87 12.81
CA LYS A 60 -4.47 6.33 13.25
C LYS A 60 -3.69 7.09 12.19
N TYR A 61 -3.78 6.68 10.92
CA TYR A 61 -2.82 7.12 9.90
C TYR A 61 -3.46 7.72 8.65
N HIS A 62 -4.66 7.30 8.25
CA HIS A 62 -5.20 7.65 6.95
C HIS A 62 -6.68 8.04 7.04
N PRO A 63 -7.01 9.31 7.37
CA PRO A 63 -8.38 9.79 7.60
C PRO A 63 -9.14 9.97 6.28
N HIS A 64 -9.24 8.93 5.47
CA HIS A 64 -9.96 8.86 4.20
C HIS A 64 -10.98 7.71 4.21
N GLY A 65 -11.78 7.59 3.15
CA GLY A 65 -12.82 6.57 3.08
C GLY A 65 -12.30 5.14 3.22
N ASP A 66 -12.99 4.32 4.00
CA ASP A 66 -12.69 2.91 4.27
C ASP A 66 -12.57 2.07 2.99
N ALA A 67 -13.44 2.33 2.00
CA ALA A 67 -13.40 1.65 0.71
C ALA A 67 -12.04 1.82 0.01
N SER A 68 -11.46 3.03 0.01
CA SER A 68 -10.17 3.28 -0.65
C SER A 68 -9.01 2.57 0.05
N ILE A 69 -9.07 2.47 1.39
CA ILE A 69 -8.08 1.73 2.18
C ILE A 69 -8.23 0.23 1.92
N TYR A 70 -9.47 -0.27 1.89
CA TYR A 70 -9.74 -1.68 1.60
C TYR A 70 -9.30 -2.08 0.19
N ASP A 71 -9.58 -1.26 -0.83
CA ASP A 71 -9.14 -1.49 -2.20
C ASP A 71 -7.62 -1.56 -2.31
N ALA A 72 -6.90 -0.72 -1.58
CA ALA A 72 -5.44 -0.76 -1.53
C ALA A 72 -4.93 -2.04 -0.86
N LEU A 73 -5.54 -2.46 0.25
CA LEU A 73 -5.24 -3.72 0.95
C LEU A 73 -5.48 -4.92 0.03
N VAL A 74 -6.63 -4.95 -0.65
CA VAL A 74 -6.99 -6.02 -1.59
C VAL A 74 -5.95 -6.15 -2.70
N ARG A 75 -5.53 -5.06 -3.32
CA ARG A 75 -4.50 -5.08 -4.38
C ARG A 75 -3.18 -5.65 -3.91
N MET A 76 -2.76 -5.35 -2.69
CA MET A 76 -1.54 -5.91 -2.12
C MET A 76 -1.63 -7.41 -1.80
N ALA A 77 -2.84 -7.97 -1.72
CA ALA A 77 -3.07 -9.40 -1.50
C ALA A 77 -3.28 -10.19 -2.80
N GLN A 78 -3.49 -9.52 -3.95
CA GLN A 78 -3.81 -10.19 -5.20
C GLN A 78 -2.55 -10.66 -5.94
N PRO A 79 -2.34 -11.97 -6.16
CA PRO A 79 -1.15 -12.47 -6.86
C PRO A 79 -1.14 -12.12 -8.37
N PHE A 80 -2.28 -11.75 -8.95
CA PHE A 80 -2.37 -11.28 -10.33
C PHE A 80 -2.14 -9.77 -10.45
N SER A 81 -2.21 -9.02 -9.36
CA SER A 81 -1.94 -7.57 -9.31
C SER A 81 -0.50 -7.27 -8.91
N MET A 82 0.10 -8.11 -8.08
CA MET A 82 1.45 -7.96 -7.57
C MET A 82 2.28 -9.22 -7.87
N ARG A 83 3.50 -9.02 -8.36
CA ARG A 83 4.44 -10.14 -8.57
C ARG A 83 4.85 -10.78 -7.24
N LEU A 84 5.00 -9.96 -6.21
CA LEU A 84 5.31 -10.35 -4.85
C LEU A 84 4.28 -9.73 -3.92
N PRO A 85 3.19 -10.44 -3.57
CA PRO A 85 2.18 -9.92 -2.66
C PRO A 85 2.77 -9.51 -1.31
N LEU A 86 2.32 -8.38 -0.79
CA LEU A 86 2.75 -7.85 0.50
C LEU A 86 1.76 -8.18 1.63
N ILE A 87 0.57 -8.57 1.25
CA ILE A 87 -0.48 -9.03 2.16
C ILE A 87 -0.79 -10.49 1.85
N ASP A 88 -0.91 -11.29 2.88
CA ASP A 88 -1.43 -12.65 2.82
C ASP A 88 -2.91 -12.60 3.21
N GLY A 89 -3.77 -12.89 2.24
CA GLY A 89 -5.23 -12.78 2.38
C GLY A 89 -5.91 -14.15 2.46
N GLN A 90 -6.94 -14.25 3.30
CA GLN A 90 -7.82 -15.40 3.38
C GLN A 90 -9.25 -14.99 3.05
N GLY A 91 -9.85 -15.69 2.09
CA GLY A 91 -11.18 -15.39 1.56
C GLY A 91 -11.15 -14.95 0.10
N ASN A 92 -12.23 -14.32 -0.38
CA ASN A 92 -12.34 -13.83 -1.74
C ASN A 92 -11.78 -12.42 -1.88
N PHE A 93 -10.61 -12.29 -2.48
CA PHE A 93 -9.96 -11.03 -2.84
C PHE A 93 -10.12 -10.64 -4.30
N GLY A 94 -11.12 -11.18 -4.98
CA GLY A 94 -11.39 -10.94 -6.40
C GLY A 94 -10.67 -11.93 -7.30
N SER A 95 -10.93 -11.82 -8.61
CA SER A 95 -10.32 -12.68 -9.63
C SER A 95 -9.70 -11.88 -10.76
N VAL A 96 -8.88 -12.55 -11.58
CA VAL A 96 -8.31 -11.97 -12.79
C VAL A 96 -9.39 -11.64 -13.85
N ASP A 97 -10.53 -12.34 -13.78
CA ASP A 97 -11.68 -12.13 -14.68
C ASP A 97 -12.53 -10.91 -14.30
N GLY A 98 -12.16 -10.21 -13.22
CA GLY A 98 -12.80 -8.96 -12.83
C GLY A 98 -13.87 -9.12 -11.75
N ASP A 99 -14.00 -10.29 -11.11
CA ASP A 99 -14.90 -10.44 -9.97
C ASP A 99 -14.44 -9.54 -8.84
N PRO A 100 -15.38 -8.80 -8.20
CA PRO A 100 -15.03 -7.95 -7.08
C PRO A 100 -14.65 -8.77 -5.84
N PRO A 101 -13.83 -8.22 -4.93
CA PRO A 101 -13.55 -8.85 -3.66
C PRO A 101 -14.81 -8.89 -2.80
N ALA A 102 -14.88 -9.85 -1.88
CA ALA A 102 -15.91 -9.87 -0.85
C ALA A 102 -15.76 -8.64 0.08
N ALA A 103 -16.85 -8.26 0.73
CA ALA A 103 -16.81 -7.15 1.70
C ALA A 103 -15.79 -7.44 2.83
N MET A 104 -15.13 -6.39 3.32
CA MET A 104 -14.04 -6.47 4.30
C MET A 104 -14.40 -7.20 5.62
N ARG A 105 -15.69 -7.35 5.93
CA ARG A 105 -16.16 -8.13 7.08
C ARG A 105 -16.02 -9.64 6.90
N TYR A 106 -15.91 -10.11 5.66
CA TYR A 106 -15.78 -11.54 5.33
C TYR A 106 -14.35 -11.97 5.08
N THR A 107 -13.51 -11.07 4.59
CA THR A 107 -12.10 -11.35 4.30
C THR A 107 -11.23 -11.17 5.54
N GLU A 108 -10.11 -11.87 5.54
CA GLU A 108 -9.10 -11.81 6.59
C GLU A 108 -7.73 -11.58 5.97
N ALA A 109 -6.85 -10.90 6.68
CA ALA A 109 -5.53 -10.53 6.19
C ALA A 109 -4.47 -10.58 7.31
N ARG A 110 -3.23 -10.77 6.89
CA ARG A 110 -2.01 -10.58 7.69
C ARG A 110 -0.88 -10.12 6.76
N LEU A 111 0.24 -9.69 7.31
CA LEU A 111 1.42 -9.38 6.51
C LEU A 111 1.94 -10.65 5.82
N ALA A 112 2.31 -10.53 4.54
CA ALA A 112 3.07 -11.57 3.88
C ALA A 112 4.56 -11.52 4.30
N PRO A 113 5.34 -12.60 4.16
CA PRO A 113 6.78 -12.59 4.48
C PRO A 113 7.56 -11.48 3.76
N ALA A 114 7.18 -11.14 2.53
CA ALA A 114 7.79 -10.06 1.77
C ALA A 114 7.62 -8.69 2.43
N ALA A 115 6.46 -8.43 3.04
CA ALA A 115 6.25 -7.19 3.78
C ALA A 115 7.16 -7.10 5.01
N GLY A 116 7.42 -8.23 5.68
CA GLY A 116 8.41 -8.29 6.75
C GLY A 116 9.80 -7.83 6.33
N ALA A 117 10.22 -8.18 5.11
CA ALA A 117 11.50 -7.73 4.55
C ALA A 117 11.51 -6.22 4.21
N LEU A 118 10.35 -5.63 3.85
CA LEU A 118 10.22 -4.18 3.66
C LEU A 118 10.27 -3.40 4.98
N LEU A 119 9.80 -4.00 6.05
CA LEU A 119 9.71 -3.43 7.39
C LEU A 119 10.93 -3.74 8.28
N ALA A 120 11.80 -4.64 7.84
CA ALA A 120 12.97 -5.07 8.62
C ALA A 120 13.86 -3.88 8.99
N GLY A 121 14.17 -3.75 10.30
CA GLY A 121 14.97 -2.66 10.83
C GLY A 121 14.23 -1.33 11.04
N ILE A 122 12.91 -1.30 10.96
CA ILE A 122 12.13 -0.06 11.14
C ILE A 122 12.28 0.52 12.56
N ASP A 123 12.51 -0.34 13.54
CA ASP A 123 12.71 0.04 14.94
C ASP A 123 14.18 0.40 15.26
N GLU A 124 15.07 0.38 14.27
CA GLU A 124 16.52 0.57 14.43
C GLU A 124 17.01 1.95 13.96
N ASP A 125 16.12 2.95 13.92
CA ASP A 125 16.42 4.32 13.46
C ASP A 125 17.00 4.38 12.03
N THR A 126 16.51 3.50 11.16
CA THR A 126 16.95 3.38 9.77
C THR A 126 16.27 4.34 8.82
N VAL A 127 15.11 4.88 9.21
CA VAL A 127 14.27 5.79 8.42
C VAL A 127 13.68 6.91 9.26
N ASP A 128 13.42 8.04 8.61
CA ASP A 128 12.77 9.18 9.25
C ASP A 128 11.30 8.91 9.51
N PHE A 129 10.83 9.37 10.67
CA PHE A 129 9.43 9.44 11.05
C PHE A 129 8.89 10.86 10.92
N GLN A 130 7.58 10.98 10.85
CA GLN A 130 6.84 12.23 10.85
C GLN A 130 5.55 12.06 11.63
N PRO A 131 5.00 13.12 12.25
CA PRO A 131 3.69 13.06 12.86
C PRO A 131 2.61 12.65 11.86
N ASN A 132 1.63 11.88 12.32
CA ASN A 132 0.42 11.58 11.57
C ASN A 132 -0.47 12.84 11.42
N TYR A 133 -1.67 12.67 10.84
CA TYR A 133 -2.58 13.79 10.52
C TYR A 133 -3.08 14.58 11.75
N ASP A 134 -3.13 14.00 12.94
CA ASP A 134 -3.59 14.62 14.19
C ASP A 134 -2.46 14.77 15.23
N GLU A 135 -1.21 14.51 14.83
CA GLU A 135 -0.01 14.62 15.67
C GLU A 135 -0.02 13.70 16.90
N SER A 136 -0.89 12.69 16.94
CA SER A 136 -1.02 11.77 18.07
C SER A 136 0.01 10.66 18.09
N VAL A 137 0.46 10.23 16.92
CA VAL A 137 1.47 9.18 16.72
C VAL A 137 2.35 9.49 15.53
N ASP A 138 3.54 8.90 15.49
CA ASP A 138 4.44 9.04 14.35
C ASP A 138 4.23 7.93 13.33
N GLU A 139 4.42 8.27 12.04
CA GLU A 139 4.41 7.34 10.93
C GLU A 139 5.73 7.43 10.13
N PRO A 140 6.23 6.33 9.55
CA PRO A 140 7.46 6.39 8.77
C PRO A 140 7.23 7.12 7.45
N ARG A 141 8.17 7.98 7.07
CA ARG A 141 8.18 8.65 5.75
C ARG A 141 8.40 7.67 4.61
N VAL A 142 9.19 6.63 4.88
CA VAL A 142 9.55 5.57 3.94
C VAL A 142 9.83 4.30 4.74
N LEU A 143 9.65 3.12 4.15
CA LEU A 143 10.07 1.87 4.80
C LEU A 143 11.55 1.58 4.51
N PRO A 144 12.25 0.82 5.38
CA PRO A 144 13.66 0.45 5.19
C PRO A 144 13.94 -0.30 3.89
N ALA A 145 12.98 -1.13 3.44
CA ALA A 145 12.94 -1.79 2.13
C ALA A 145 14.21 -2.59 1.78
N ALA A 146 14.37 -3.77 2.35
CA ALA A 146 15.50 -4.66 2.08
C ALA A 146 15.61 -5.13 0.62
N PHE A 147 14.60 -4.89 -0.22
CA PHE A 147 14.62 -5.19 -1.65
C PHE A 147 13.94 -4.08 -2.49
N PRO A 148 14.26 -3.95 -3.78
CA PRO A 148 13.74 -2.91 -4.66
C PRO A 148 12.28 -3.19 -5.07
N ASN A 149 11.32 -2.94 -4.17
CA ASN A 149 9.91 -3.23 -4.35
C ASN A 149 9.33 -2.57 -5.62
N LEU A 150 9.74 -1.34 -5.94
CA LEU A 150 9.29 -0.64 -7.14
C LEU A 150 9.64 -1.41 -8.42
N LEU A 151 10.80 -2.03 -8.49
CA LEU A 151 11.23 -2.81 -9.66
C LEU A 151 10.52 -4.17 -9.71
N ILE A 152 10.23 -4.77 -8.58
CA ILE A 152 9.61 -6.10 -8.49
C ILE A 152 8.11 -6.02 -8.78
N ASN A 153 7.40 -5.14 -8.10
CA ASN A 153 5.95 -5.03 -8.17
C ASN A 153 5.46 -3.96 -9.16
N GLY A 154 6.36 -3.09 -9.62
CA GLY A 154 5.98 -1.95 -10.44
C GLY A 154 5.18 -0.91 -9.66
N ALA A 155 4.71 0.09 -10.38
CA ALA A 155 3.82 1.10 -9.85
C ALA A 155 2.85 1.59 -10.91
N GLY A 156 1.61 1.82 -10.51
CA GLY A 156 0.59 2.44 -11.33
C GLY A 156 -0.07 3.59 -10.59
N GLY A 157 -0.45 4.64 -11.30
CA GLY A 157 -1.15 5.76 -10.69
C GLY A 157 -1.87 6.61 -11.73
N ILE A 158 -2.95 7.23 -11.29
CA ILE A 158 -3.68 8.24 -12.05
C ILE A 158 -3.65 9.51 -11.22
N ALA A 159 -3.18 10.60 -11.82
CA ALA A 159 -3.15 11.91 -11.18
C ALA A 159 -3.72 12.97 -12.11
N VAL A 160 -4.15 14.08 -11.52
CA VAL A 160 -4.65 15.23 -12.27
C VAL A 160 -3.53 15.76 -13.16
N GLY A 161 -3.82 15.91 -14.48
CA GLY A 161 -2.85 16.39 -15.46
C GLY A 161 -1.92 15.33 -16.07
N MET A 162 -1.99 14.09 -15.65
CA MET A 162 -1.26 13.01 -16.32
C MET A 162 -2.00 12.51 -17.57
N PRO A 163 -1.31 12.27 -18.70
CA PRO A 163 -1.92 11.63 -19.86
C PRO A 163 -2.37 10.21 -19.51
N ARG A 164 -3.43 9.73 -20.15
CA ARG A 164 -4.04 8.41 -19.89
C ARG A 164 -3.10 7.21 -20.06
N ASN A 165 -1.97 7.39 -20.74
CA ASN A 165 -0.91 6.39 -20.90
C ASN A 165 0.44 6.98 -20.48
N PRO A 166 0.80 6.98 -19.20
CA PRO A 166 2.18 7.27 -18.83
C PRO A 166 3.08 6.13 -19.33
N ILE A 167 4.18 6.51 -19.96
CA ILE A 167 5.23 5.62 -20.52
C ILE A 167 5.82 4.64 -19.48
N TRP A 168 5.52 4.80 -18.23
CA TRP A 168 5.96 3.94 -17.11
C TRP A 168 5.02 2.79 -16.76
N MET A 169 3.95 2.55 -17.51
CA MET A 169 3.28 1.28 -17.46
C MET A 169 4.14 0.23 -18.17
N MET A 170 5.36 0.00 -17.73
CA MET A 170 6.03 -1.26 -17.96
C MET A 170 5.32 -2.33 -17.11
N LYS A 171 4.22 -2.83 -17.63
CA LYS A 171 3.81 -4.20 -17.34
C LYS A 171 4.94 -5.08 -17.86
N PHE A 172 5.80 -5.52 -16.96
CA PHE A 172 6.60 -6.70 -17.29
C PHE A 172 5.61 -7.83 -17.55
N PRO A 173 5.67 -8.47 -18.72
CA PRO A 173 4.75 -9.56 -19.02
C PRO A 173 4.93 -10.62 -17.92
N SER A 174 3.82 -11.00 -17.28
CA SER A 174 3.78 -12.21 -16.50
C SER A 174 4.19 -13.34 -17.43
N ASN A 175 5.39 -13.91 -17.24
CA ASN A 175 5.78 -15.13 -17.88
C ASN A 175 4.77 -16.21 -17.45
N SER A 176 3.81 -16.49 -18.30
CA SER A 176 3.08 -17.74 -18.30
C SER A 176 4.09 -18.82 -18.72
N MET A 177 4.79 -19.39 -17.76
CA MET A 177 5.38 -20.71 -17.97
C MET A 177 4.28 -21.73 -17.68
N ALA A 178 3.86 -22.39 -18.79
CA ALA A 178 3.12 -23.64 -18.78
C ALA A 178 3.91 -24.74 -18.08
#